data_e002a7c564f58c4c3f735cb913f61127
#
_entry.id   e002a7c564f58c4c3f735cb913f61127
#
_cell.length_a   1.000
_cell.length_b   1.000
_cell.length_c   1.000
_cell.angle_alpha   90.00
_cell.angle_beta   90.00
_cell.angle_gamma   90.00
#
_symmetry.space_group_name_H-M   'P 1'
#
loop_
_entity.id
_entity.type
_entity.pdbx_description
1 polymer ?
#
loop_
_entity_poly.entity_id
_entity_poly.type
_entity_poly.pdbx_seq_one_letter_code
_entity_poly.pdbx_strand_id
1 'polypeptide(L)'
;MTIQIELISESELADESFNIVINGLKPRETYRVEMYLTDYYCINAPMLLAHDVLWRSTGTFVSDKNGIIDISQTPSCSGSYEGISTMGLFFNAKPLTNKKKKLPSSLSKIPLLDQFFVKIKIMQGNTVIAERTFSRRYMSSQISHQDIYGEHFQGRLFYDKKSLKAPALIIVSGSEGRIEKAQNMAQLLSSRGYICLAVAYFGLEGLPKHLERIPLEGLVGAKDYLRQHPQVDSERIGIHGRSKGTEFVLAEESLFNDVQCLVLNSPSDVVYEAVSYTHLRAHETLRYL
;
A
#
# COMPACT_ATOMS: atom_id res chain seq x y z
N MET A 1 -1.77 -39.36 -3.19
CA MET A 1 -2.10 -38.18 -4.03
C MET A 1 -1.17 -37.07 -3.61
N THR A 2 -0.70 -36.25 -4.54
CA THR A 2 0.14 -35.08 -4.24
C THR A 2 -0.76 -33.90 -3.89
N ILE A 3 -0.50 -33.24 -2.76
CA ILE A 3 -1.24 -32.03 -2.37
C ILE A 3 -0.84 -30.89 -3.31
N GLN A 4 -1.84 -30.21 -3.87
CA GLN A 4 -1.67 -29.05 -4.74
C GLN A 4 -2.27 -27.82 -4.06
N ILE A 5 -1.51 -26.71 -4.10
CA ILE A 5 -1.94 -25.41 -3.58
C ILE A 5 -1.99 -24.45 -4.77
N GLU A 6 -3.14 -23.85 -5.00
CA GLU A 6 -3.36 -22.90 -6.09
C GLU A 6 -3.74 -21.54 -5.51
N LEU A 7 -3.22 -20.47 -6.10
CA LEU A 7 -3.65 -19.10 -5.85
C LEU A 7 -4.28 -18.61 -7.15
N ILE A 8 -5.57 -18.34 -7.10
CA ILE A 8 -6.39 -17.96 -8.25
C ILE A 8 -6.67 -16.46 -8.14
N SER A 9 -6.27 -15.69 -9.14
CA SER A 9 -6.40 -14.24 -9.21
C SER A 9 -6.47 -13.82 -10.68
N GLU A 10 -7.13 -12.70 -10.96
CA GLU A 10 -7.19 -12.13 -12.33
C GLU A 10 -5.84 -11.56 -12.76
N SER A 11 -5.05 -11.04 -11.80
CA SER A 11 -3.69 -10.57 -12.06
C SER A 11 -2.79 -10.78 -10.86
N GLU A 12 -1.48 -10.55 -11.04
CA GLU A 12 -0.48 -10.60 -9.97
C GLU A 12 -0.44 -9.31 -9.12
N LEU A 13 -1.23 -8.28 -9.46
CA LEU A 13 -1.19 -7.02 -8.75
C LEU A 13 -1.73 -7.12 -7.31
N ALA A 14 -1.11 -6.37 -6.41
CA ALA A 14 -1.37 -6.42 -4.97
C ALA A 14 -2.79 -5.95 -4.58
N ASP A 15 -3.44 -5.15 -5.42
CA ASP A 15 -4.82 -4.65 -5.25
C ASP A 15 -5.88 -5.63 -5.76
N GLU A 16 -5.49 -6.70 -6.46
CA GLU A 16 -6.41 -7.74 -6.88
C GLU A 16 -6.65 -8.76 -5.77
N SER A 17 -7.90 -9.13 -5.59
CA SER A 17 -8.27 -10.25 -4.73
C SER A 17 -7.76 -11.57 -5.29
N PHE A 18 -7.49 -12.51 -4.41
CA PHE A 18 -7.13 -13.88 -4.80
C PHE A 18 -7.84 -14.90 -3.92
N ASN A 19 -8.07 -16.07 -4.49
CA ASN A 19 -8.56 -17.22 -3.76
C ASN A 19 -7.46 -18.27 -3.62
N ILE A 20 -7.50 -19.06 -2.57
CA ILE A 20 -6.61 -20.20 -2.35
C ILE A 20 -7.44 -21.46 -2.39
N VAL A 21 -7.05 -22.39 -3.27
CA VAL A 21 -7.64 -23.72 -3.40
C VAL A 21 -6.58 -24.76 -3.12
N ILE A 22 -6.90 -25.72 -2.25
CA ILE A 22 -6.01 -26.79 -1.83
C ILE A 22 -6.68 -28.12 -2.20
N ASN A 23 -6.02 -28.90 -3.05
CA ASN A 23 -6.50 -30.17 -3.56
C ASN A 23 -5.64 -31.33 -3.05
N GLY A 24 -6.19 -32.56 -3.05
CA GLY A 24 -5.43 -33.77 -2.72
C GLY A 24 -5.28 -34.06 -1.24
N LEU A 25 -6.08 -33.42 -0.41
CA LEU A 25 -6.18 -33.68 1.03
C LEU A 25 -7.00 -34.97 1.29
N LYS A 26 -6.90 -35.52 2.51
CA LYS A 26 -7.84 -36.56 2.92
C LYS A 26 -9.23 -35.93 3.19
N PRO A 27 -10.30 -36.57 2.72
CA PRO A 27 -11.67 -36.08 2.91
C PRO A 27 -12.05 -35.92 4.38
N ARG A 28 -12.77 -34.83 4.71
CA ARG A 28 -13.35 -34.55 6.03
C ARG A 28 -12.35 -34.54 7.18
N GLU A 29 -11.09 -34.25 6.88
CA GLU A 29 -10.06 -34.04 7.90
C GLU A 29 -9.79 -32.54 8.12
N THR A 30 -9.28 -32.24 9.30
CA THR A 30 -8.97 -30.87 9.72
C THR A 30 -7.52 -30.53 9.42
N TYR A 31 -7.32 -29.36 8.81
CA TYR A 31 -6.01 -28.83 8.47
C TYR A 31 -5.88 -27.38 8.93
N ARG A 32 -4.68 -27.01 9.40
CA ARG A 32 -4.32 -25.61 9.62
C ARG A 32 -3.62 -25.09 8.37
N VAL A 33 -4.14 -24.02 7.83
CA VAL A 33 -3.50 -23.26 6.74
C VAL A 33 -2.83 -22.06 7.34
N GLU A 34 -1.54 -21.91 7.09
CA GLU A 34 -0.74 -20.76 7.51
C GLU A 34 -0.33 -19.96 6.28
N MET A 35 -0.55 -18.65 6.32
CA MET A 35 -0.06 -17.71 5.32
C MET A 35 1.06 -16.89 5.91
N TYR A 36 2.14 -16.75 5.15
CA TYR A 36 3.25 -15.85 5.45
C TYR A 36 3.44 -14.86 4.31
N LEU A 37 3.67 -13.58 4.67
CA LEU A 37 4.03 -12.54 3.70
C LEU A 37 5.45 -12.08 3.99
N THR A 38 6.27 -12.01 2.93
CA THR A 38 7.66 -11.50 2.97
C THR A 38 7.80 -10.34 2.01
N ASP A 39 8.67 -9.39 2.34
CA ASP A 39 8.83 -8.12 1.60
C ASP A 39 7.52 -7.35 1.46
N TYR A 40 6.60 -7.59 2.42
CA TYR A 40 5.26 -7.02 2.40
C TYR A 40 5.23 -5.66 3.10
N TYR A 41 4.63 -4.72 2.41
CA TYR A 41 4.33 -3.39 2.93
C TYR A 41 2.93 -2.97 2.49
N CYS A 42 2.18 -2.34 3.37
CA CYS A 42 0.90 -1.73 3.04
C CYS A 42 0.80 -0.32 3.60
N ILE A 43 -0.10 0.48 3.04
CA ILE A 43 -0.30 1.89 3.40
C ILE A 43 -0.63 2.08 4.90
N ASN A 44 -1.22 1.06 5.55
CA ASN A 44 -1.56 1.10 6.96
C ASN A 44 -0.46 0.54 7.87
N ALA A 45 0.63 -0.02 7.31
CA ALA A 45 1.75 -0.47 8.12
C ALA A 45 2.42 0.72 8.83
N PRO A 46 2.92 0.53 10.07
CA PRO A 46 3.70 1.57 10.73
C PRO A 46 4.90 1.99 9.89
N MET A 47 5.12 3.29 9.71
CA MET A 47 6.20 3.83 8.88
C MET A 47 7.58 3.27 9.23
N LEU A 48 7.82 3.07 10.52
CA LEU A 48 9.10 2.56 11.02
C LEU A 48 9.24 1.04 10.96
N LEU A 49 8.20 0.29 10.59
CA LEU A 49 8.30 -1.16 10.49
C LEU A 49 9.25 -1.54 9.36
N ALA A 50 10.22 -2.42 9.66
CA ALA A 50 11.19 -2.89 8.66
C ALA A 50 10.47 -3.73 7.58
N HIS A 51 10.92 -3.61 6.33
CA HIS A 51 10.29 -4.32 5.19
C HIS A 51 10.53 -5.84 5.24
N ASP A 52 11.61 -6.28 5.88
CA ASP A 52 11.98 -7.69 6.03
C ASP A 52 11.25 -8.39 7.20
N VAL A 53 10.30 -7.72 7.84
CA VAL A 53 9.45 -8.35 8.85
C VAL A 53 8.52 -9.34 8.20
N LEU A 54 8.53 -10.56 8.72
CA LEU A 54 7.61 -11.61 8.30
C LEU A 54 6.22 -11.34 8.89
N TRP A 55 5.19 -11.39 8.05
CA TRP A 55 3.79 -11.32 8.48
C TRP A 55 3.19 -12.72 8.47
N ARG A 56 2.26 -13.00 9.37
CA ARG A 56 1.61 -14.31 9.48
C ARG A 56 0.13 -14.18 9.81
N SER A 57 -0.65 -15.08 9.23
CA SER A 57 -2.01 -15.42 9.63
C SER A 57 -2.22 -16.92 9.59
N THR A 58 -3.29 -17.38 10.24
CA THR A 58 -3.66 -18.80 10.28
C THR A 58 -5.16 -18.96 10.17
N GLY A 59 -5.60 -20.09 9.61
CA GLY A 59 -6.98 -20.53 9.63
C GLY A 59 -7.04 -22.06 9.75
N THR A 60 -8.04 -22.57 10.45
CA THR A 60 -8.30 -24.01 10.55
C THR A 60 -9.52 -24.36 9.72
N PHE A 61 -9.39 -25.31 8.82
CA PHE A 61 -10.40 -25.67 7.84
C PHE A 61 -10.63 -27.18 7.85
N VAL A 62 -11.84 -27.59 7.51
CA VAL A 62 -12.20 -29.00 7.27
C VAL A 62 -12.32 -29.20 5.76
N SER A 63 -11.56 -30.16 5.21
CA SER A 63 -11.68 -30.52 3.78
C SER A 63 -13.05 -31.10 3.47
N ASP A 64 -13.52 -30.90 2.26
CA ASP A 64 -14.78 -31.45 1.78
C ASP A 64 -14.72 -33.00 1.54
N LYS A 65 -15.82 -33.58 1.04
CA LYS A 65 -15.89 -35.01 0.72
C LYS A 65 -14.90 -35.46 -0.38
N ASN A 66 -14.34 -34.51 -1.14
CA ASN A 66 -13.38 -34.76 -2.22
C ASN A 66 -11.93 -34.46 -1.78
N GLY A 67 -11.71 -34.05 -0.53
CA GLY A 67 -10.40 -33.64 -0.04
C GLY A 67 -9.96 -32.26 -0.54
N ILE A 68 -10.91 -31.35 -0.69
CA ILE A 68 -10.66 -29.98 -1.18
C ILE A 68 -10.94 -28.98 -0.06
N ILE A 69 -10.09 -27.95 0.05
CA ILE A 69 -10.38 -26.73 0.80
C ILE A 69 -10.32 -25.57 -0.20
N ASP A 70 -11.46 -24.95 -0.43
CA ASP A 70 -11.61 -23.70 -1.17
C ASP A 70 -11.88 -22.57 -0.16
N ILE A 71 -10.93 -21.68 0.07
CA ILE A 71 -11.02 -20.63 1.10
C ILE A 71 -12.23 -19.70 0.86
N SER A 72 -12.68 -19.56 -0.39
CA SER A 72 -13.85 -18.74 -0.72
C SER A 72 -15.18 -19.37 -0.33
N GLN A 73 -15.19 -20.71 -0.06
CA GLN A 73 -16.40 -21.48 0.24
C GLN A 73 -16.32 -22.19 1.59
N THR A 74 -15.11 -22.51 2.06
CA THR A 74 -14.89 -23.29 3.27
C THR A 74 -14.71 -22.33 4.47
N PRO A 75 -15.54 -22.40 5.51
CA PRO A 75 -15.38 -21.56 6.67
C PRO A 75 -14.10 -21.91 7.45
N SER A 76 -13.38 -20.89 7.92
CA SER A 76 -12.38 -21.06 8.95
C SER A 76 -13.07 -21.31 10.29
N CYS A 77 -12.74 -22.43 10.93
CA CYS A 77 -13.30 -22.82 12.25
C CYS A 77 -12.59 -22.12 13.41
N SER A 78 -11.35 -21.68 13.20
CA SER A 78 -10.53 -20.98 14.21
C SER A 78 -9.28 -20.39 13.58
N GLY A 79 -8.57 -19.53 14.30
CA GLY A 79 -7.31 -18.94 13.86
C GLY A 79 -7.33 -17.42 13.87
N SER A 80 -6.79 -16.79 12.84
CA SER A 80 -6.75 -15.33 12.73
C SER A 80 -8.12 -14.72 12.40
N TYR A 81 -9.04 -15.53 11.92
CA TYR A 81 -10.45 -15.19 11.67
C TYR A 81 -11.32 -16.44 11.68
N GLU A 82 -12.64 -16.28 11.75
CA GLU A 82 -13.64 -17.32 11.67
C GLU A 82 -14.65 -17.02 10.56
N GLY A 83 -15.31 -18.06 10.04
CA GLY A 83 -16.28 -17.94 8.96
C GLY A 83 -15.67 -17.95 7.56
N ILE A 84 -16.48 -17.57 6.57
CA ILE A 84 -16.08 -17.56 5.15
C ILE A 84 -15.54 -16.18 4.79
N SER A 85 -14.30 -16.13 4.31
CA SER A 85 -13.69 -14.93 3.77
C SER A 85 -12.56 -15.29 2.81
N THR A 86 -12.72 -15.00 1.53
CA THR A 86 -11.74 -15.30 0.48
C THR A 86 -10.37 -14.71 0.79
N MET A 87 -10.33 -13.47 1.28
CA MET A 87 -9.12 -12.75 1.65
C MET A 87 -8.85 -12.77 3.17
N GLY A 88 -9.55 -13.63 3.93
CA GLY A 88 -9.48 -13.64 5.39
C GLY A 88 -8.07 -13.88 5.94
N LEU A 89 -7.31 -14.81 5.36
CA LEU A 89 -5.91 -15.02 5.71
C LEU A 89 -5.06 -13.77 5.44
N PHE A 90 -5.25 -13.12 4.30
CA PHE A 90 -4.46 -11.94 3.91
C PHE A 90 -4.74 -10.74 4.81
N PHE A 91 -6.01 -10.37 4.99
CA PHE A 91 -6.38 -9.18 5.76
C PHE A 91 -6.09 -9.32 7.26
N ASN A 92 -6.02 -10.54 7.78
CA ASN A 92 -5.71 -10.80 9.18
C ASN A 92 -4.23 -11.12 9.44
N ALA A 93 -3.36 -11.01 8.44
CA ALA A 93 -1.92 -11.17 8.63
C ALA A 93 -1.37 -10.04 9.51
N LYS A 94 -0.55 -10.40 10.49
CA LYS A 94 0.09 -9.48 11.44
C LYS A 94 1.60 -9.67 11.39
N PRO A 95 2.38 -8.59 11.60
CA PRO A 95 3.83 -8.70 11.67
C PRO A 95 4.22 -9.52 12.90
N LEU A 96 5.14 -10.45 12.73
CA LEU A 96 5.63 -11.31 13.82
C LEU A 96 6.56 -10.59 14.79
N THR A 97 7.14 -9.48 14.37
CA THR A 97 8.03 -8.67 15.19
C THR A 97 7.78 -7.18 14.93
N ASN A 98 8.20 -6.34 15.86
CA ASN A 98 8.18 -4.88 15.71
C ASN A 98 9.57 -4.33 15.34
N LYS A 99 10.35 -5.08 14.54
CA LYS A 99 11.66 -4.64 14.06
C LYS A 99 11.52 -3.30 13.35
N LYS A 100 12.27 -2.30 13.84
CA LYS A 100 12.24 -0.94 13.27
C LYS A 100 13.33 -0.78 12.23
N LYS A 101 13.02 -0.01 11.17
CA LYS A 101 14.00 0.46 10.19
C LYS A 101 14.38 1.91 10.47
N LYS A 102 15.57 2.29 10.06
CA LYS A 102 15.97 3.69 9.96
C LYS A 102 15.40 4.28 8.67
N LEU A 103 14.76 5.43 8.77
CA LEU A 103 14.24 6.12 7.59
C LEU A 103 15.40 6.88 6.90
N PRO A 104 15.60 6.69 5.59
CA PRO A 104 16.57 7.46 4.83
C PRO A 104 16.19 8.94 4.78
N SER A 105 17.15 9.85 4.80
CA SER A 105 16.90 11.29 4.62
C SER A 105 16.77 11.71 3.15
N SER A 106 17.35 10.93 2.24
CA SER A 106 17.36 11.23 0.80
C SER A 106 16.35 10.38 0.05
N LEU A 107 15.67 10.98 -0.91
CA LEU A 107 14.70 10.32 -1.81
C LEU A 107 15.29 9.09 -2.50
N SER A 108 16.49 9.22 -3.07
CA SER A 108 17.16 8.14 -3.80
C SER A 108 17.49 6.90 -2.95
N LYS A 109 17.51 7.05 -1.62
CA LYS A 109 17.74 5.94 -0.68
C LYS A 109 16.45 5.31 -0.15
N ILE A 110 15.29 5.85 -0.51
CA ILE A 110 14.01 5.23 -0.13
C ILE A 110 13.81 3.98 -0.98
N PRO A 111 13.68 2.80 -0.35
CA PRO A 111 13.50 1.55 -1.08
C PRO A 111 12.22 1.57 -1.91
N LEU A 112 12.30 0.98 -3.08
CA LEU A 112 11.16 0.66 -3.92
C LEU A 112 11.04 -0.87 -3.99
N LEU A 113 9.98 -1.40 -3.37
CA LEU A 113 9.63 -2.81 -3.52
C LEU A 113 8.67 -2.91 -4.72
N ASP A 114 8.98 -3.78 -5.66
CA ASP A 114 8.13 -4.03 -6.83
C ASP A 114 7.23 -5.25 -6.65
N GLN A 115 7.55 -6.11 -5.68
CA GLN A 115 6.80 -7.34 -5.37
C GLN A 115 6.93 -7.75 -3.91
N PHE A 116 6.05 -8.66 -3.49
CA PHE A 116 6.12 -9.39 -2.23
C PHE A 116 5.74 -10.85 -2.46
N PHE A 117 5.98 -11.69 -1.47
CA PHE A 117 5.72 -13.12 -1.59
C PHE A 117 4.68 -13.58 -0.59
N VAL A 118 3.79 -14.45 -1.06
CA VAL A 118 2.75 -15.13 -0.29
C VAL A 118 3.13 -16.60 -0.20
N LYS A 119 3.57 -17.05 0.97
CA LYS A 119 3.85 -18.46 1.24
C LYS A 119 2.69 -19.08 2.00
N ILE A 120 2.13 -20.15 1.44
CA ILE A 120 1.07 -20.97 2.06
C ILE A 120 1.69 -22.26 2.56
N LYS A 121 1.39 -22.61 3.82
CA LYS A 121 1.75 -23.90 4.43
C LYS A 121 0.49 -24.61 4.88
N ILE A 122 0.43 -25.90 4.56
CA ILE A 122 -0.62 -26.80 5.03
C ILE A 122 -0.05 -27.66 6.14
N MET A 123 -0.70 -27.59 7.30
CA MET A 123 -0.29 -28.30 8.50
C MET A 123 -1.29 -29.39 8.86
N GLN A 124 -0.80 -30.58 9.16
CA GLN A 124 -1.57 -31.63 9.83
C GLN A 124 -0.94 -31.85 11.21
N GLY A 125 -1.66 -31.47 12.25
CA GLY A 125 -1.05 -31.31 13.58
C GLY A 125 0.08 -30.26 13.56
N ASN A 126 1.29 -30.69 13.94
CA ASN A 126 2.49 -29.85 13.91
C ASN A 126 3.41 -30.08 12.70
N THR A 127 2.98 -30.91 11.76
CA THR A 127 3.79 -31.27 10.59
C THR A 127 3.35 -30.46 9.38
N VAL A 128 4.30 -29.87 8.67
CA VAL A 128 4.07 -29.27 7.34
C VAL A 128 3.96 -30.41 6.34
N ILE A 129 2.80 -30.56 5.70
CA ILE A 129 2.55 -31.62 4.70
C ILE A 129 2.64 -31.11 3.27
N ALA A 130 2.49 -29.80 3.06
CA ALA A 130 2.70 -29.13 1.78
C ALA A 130 3.01 -27.64 2.01
N GLU A 131 3.79 -27.06 1.11
CA GLU A 131 3.96 -25.60 1.05
C GLU A 131 4.13 -25.13 -0.40
N ARG A 132 3.73 -23.89 -0.66
CA ARG A 132 3.94 -23.21 -1.93
C ARG A 132 4.09 -21.72 -1.73
N THR A 133 4.95 -21.09 -2.55
CA THR A 133 5.16 -19.63 -2.55
C THR A 133 4.73 -19.06 -3.88
N PHE A 134 4.04 -17.92 -3.81
CA PHE A 134 3.56 -17.14 -4.95
C PHE A 134 4.12 -15.72 -4.85
N SER A 135 4.37 -15.08 -5.99
CA SER A 135 4.69 -13.65 -6.05
C SER A 135 3.43 -12.83 -6.25
N ARG A 136 3.42 -11.63 -5.65
CA ARG A 136 2.42 -10.58 -5.91
C ARG A 136 3.18 -9.28 -6.15
N ARG A 137 2.68 -8.43 -7.02
CA ARG A 137 3.39 -7.24 -7.46
C ARG A 137 2.71 -5.96 -7.00
N TYR A 138 3.51 -5.00 -6.54
CA TYR A 138 3.01 -3.65 -6.26
C TYR A 138 2.80 -2.84 -7.54
N MET A 139 3.50 -3.19 -8.62
CA MET A 139 3.33 -2.57 -9.93
C MET A 139 3.58 -3.57 -11.06
N SER A 140 2.96 -3.32 -12.21
CA SER A 140 3.22 -4.07 -13.44
C SER A 140 4.69 -3.92 -13.87
N SER A 141 5.25 -4.96 -14.48
CA SER A 141 6.61 -4.94 -15.01
C SER A 141 6.86 -3.90 -16.12
N GLN A 142 5.80 -3.35 -16.69
CA GLN A 142 5.87 -2.30 -17.73
C GLN A 142 6.08 -0.90 -17.14
N ILE A 143 5.81 -0.72 -15.83
CA ILE A 143 5.93 0.56 -15.17
C ILE A 143 7.39 0.88 -14.89
N SER A 144 7.77 2.07 -15.29
CA SER A 144 9.07 2.68 -14.97
C SER A 144 8.90 3.76 -13.91
N HIS A 145 9.98 4.12 -13.25
CA HIS A 145 9.98 5.19 -12.27
C HIS A 145 11.17 6.12 -12.44
N GLN A 146 11.03 7.34 -11.94
CA GLN A 146 12.07 8.38 -11.94
C GLN A 146 11.93 9.25 -10.70
N ASP A 147 13.06 9.54 -10.02
CA ASP A 147 13.09 10.50 -8.93
C ASP A 147 13.10 11.93 -9.48
N ILE A 148 12.26 12.79 -8.91
CA ILE A 148 12.05 14.18 -9.30
C ILE A 148 12.43 15.07 -8.11
N TYR A 149 13.18 16.13 -8.40
CA TYR A 149 13.64 17.10 -7.41
C TYR A 149 13.18 18.50 -7.85
N GLY A 150 12.14 19.01 -7.22
CA GLY A 150 11.65 20.37 -7.37
C GLY A 150 12.16 21.26 -6.22
N GLU A 151 11.87 22.56 -6.30
CA GLU A 151 12.32 23.53 -5.31
C GLU A 151 11.69 23.30 -3.91
N HIS A 152 10.38 23.03 -3.87
CA HIS A 152 9.63 22.84 -2.63
C HIS A 152 8.97 21.47 -2.53
N PHE A 153 9.32 20.54 -3.41
CA PHE A 153 8.85 19.14 -3.35
C PHE A 153 9.93 18.20 -3.86
N GLN A 154 9.85 16.97 -3.43
CA GLN A 154 10.55 15.85 -4.06
C GLN A 154 9.54 14.76 -4.33
N GLY A 155 9.74 13.98 -5.38
CA GLY A 155 8.77 12.97 -5.73
C GLY A 155 9.36 11.84 -6.55
N ARG A 156 8.56 10.78 -6.69
CA ARG A 156 8.87 9.67 -7.59
C ARG A 156 7.72 9.51 -8.56
N LEU A 157 8.04 9.69 -9.85
CA LEU A 157 7.12 9.51 -10.96
C LEU A 157 7.07 8.04 -11.33
N PHE A 158 5.85 7.52 -11.56
CA PHE A 158 5.60 6.17 -12.08
C PHE A 158 4.78 6.28 -13.36
N TYR A 159 5.21 5.60 -14.40
CA TYR A 159 4.57 5.71 -15.73
C TYR A 159 4.90 4.51 -16.61
N ASP A 160 4.02 4.15 -17.53
CA ASP A 160 4.33 3.24 -18.61
C ASP A 160 5.03 4.03 -19.75
N LYS A 161 6.24 3.63 -20.11
CA LYS A 161 7.01 4.26 -21.21
C LYS A 161 6.29 4.26 -22.55
N LYS A 162 5.32 3.36 -22.72
CA LYS A 162 4.54 3.23 -23.96
C LYS A 162 3.29 4.11 -24.00
N SER A 163 2.90 4.72 -22.88
CA SER A 163 1.75 5.64 -22.84
C SER A 163 2.02 6.86 -23.73
N LEU A 164 1.05 7.22 -24.55
CA LEU A 164 1.17 8.39 -25.43
C LEU A 164 0.69 9.66 -24.74
N LYS A 165 -0.53 9.66 -24.23
CA LYS A 165 -1.11 10.73 -23.41
C LYS A 165 -2.04 10.08 -22.37
N ALA A 166 -1.66 10.12 -21.11
CA ALA A 166 -2.40 9.50 -20.03
C ALA A 166 -2.82 10.55 -18.98
N PRO A 167 -3.94 10.33 -18.28
CA PRO A 167 -4.29 11.14 -17.13
C PRO A 167 -3.21 11.00 -16.04
N ALA A 168 -2.99 12.05 -15.28
CA ALA A 168 -1.98 12.05 -14.24
C ALA A 168 -2.60 12.28 -12.85
N LEU A 169 -1.94 11.71 -11.83
CA LEU A 169 -2.31 11.87 -10.43
C LEU A 169 -1.08 12.27 -9.60
N ILE A 170 -1.23 13.35 -8.85
CA ILE A 170 -0.34 13.67 -7.74
C ILE A 170 -0.85 12.94 -6.51
N ILE A 171 0.04 12.26 -5.79
CA ILE A 171 -0.33 11.49 -4.60
C ILE A 171 0.45 12.02 -3.41
N VAL A 172 -0.30 12.53 -2.43
CA VAL A 172 0.23 13.15 -1.21
C VAL A 172 -0.17 12.29 -0.01
N SER A 173 0.82 11.89 0.79
CA SER A 173 0.59 11.16 2.03
C SER A 173 0.19 12.10 3.19
N GLY A 174 -0.02 11.56 4.38
CA GLY A 174 -0.48 12.31 5.54
C GLY A 174 0.64 12.95 6.36
N SER A 175 0.50 12.90 7.68
CA SER A 175 1.43 13.48 8.66
C SER A 175 2.86 12.91 8.64
N GLU A 176 3.12 11.89 7.86
CA GLU A 176 4.44 11.38 7.56
C GLU A 176 5.22 12.21 6.53
N GLY A 177 4.57 12.95 5.65
CA GLY A 177 5.11 13.89 4.67
C GLY A 177 6.03 13.35 3.59
N ARG A 178 6.54 12.15 3.80
CA ARG A 178 7.48 11.42 2.94
C ARG A 178 6.73 10.68 1.84
N ILE A 179 7.45 10.01 0.92
CA ILE A 179 6.81 9.35 -0.22
C ILE A 179 6.41 7.89 0.01
N GLU A 180 6.88 7.22 1.08
CA GLU A 180 6.79 5.75 1.18
C GLU A 180 5.37 5.22 1.05
N LYS A 181 4.38 5.91 1.61
CA LYS A 181 2.97 5.54 1.48
C LYS A 181 2.36 6.02 0.17
N ALA A 182 2.72 7.22 -0.27
CA ALA A 182 2.28 7.77 -1.54
C ALA A 182 2.79 6.92 -2.72
N GLN A 183 4.06 6.49 -2.69
CA GLN A 183 4.62 5.64 -3.75
C GLN A 183 3.94 4.27 -3.85
N ASN A 184 3.53 3.68 -2.72
CA ASN A 184 2.81 2.39 -2.75
C ASN A 184 1.49 2.50 -3.53
N MET A 185 0.75 3.59 -3.35
CA MET A 185 -0.46 3.86 -4.13
C MET A 185 -0.12 4.22 -5.59
N ALA A 186 0.93 5.04 -5.81
CA ALA A 186 1.36 5.43 -7.15
C ALA A 186 1.75 4.22 -8.01
N GLN A 187 2.40 3.21 -7.44
CA GLN A 187 2.76 1.96 -8.11
C GLN A 187 1.51 1.23 -8.65
N LEU A 188 0.47 1.11 -7.81
CA LEU A 188 -0.77 0.41 -8.18
C LEU A 188 -1.54 1.20 -9.24
N LEU A 189 -1.74 2.50 -9.04
CA LEU A 189 -2.50 3.34 -9.97
C LEU A 189 -1.80 3.50 -11.33
N SER A 190 -0.46 3.55 -11.35
CA SER A 190 0.28 3.58 -12.61
C SER A 190 0.07 2.30 -13.43
N SER A 191 -0.08 1.15 -12.75
CA SER A 191 -0.43 -0.12 -13.39
C SER A 191 -1.86 -0.17 -13.95
N ARG A 192 -2.69 0.83 -13.62
CA ARG A 192 -4.07 1.03 -14.11
C ARG A 192 -4.17 2.13 -15.17
N GLY A 193 -3.04 2.57 -15.72
CA GLY A 193 -3.00 3.50 -16.86
C GLY A 193 -2.87 4.97 -16.50
N TYR A 194 -2.58 5.31 -15.25
CA TYR A 194 -2.29 6.68 -14.83
C TYR A 194 -0.78 6.94 -14.83
N ILE A 195 -0.39 8.19 -15.03
CA ILE A 195 0.94 8.68 -14.69
C ILE A 195 0.86 9.23 -13.28
N CYS A 196 1.62 8.64 -12.33
CA CYS A 196 1.47 8.94 -10.91
C CYS A 196 2.75 9.55 -10.34
N LEU A 197 2.63 10.73 -9.75
CA LEU A 197 3.71 11.41 -9.03
C LEU A 197 3.46 11.31 -7.52
N ALA A 198 4.20 10.43 -6.85
CA ALA A 198 4.22 10.39 -5.39
C ALA A 198 5.05 11.55 -4.86
N VAL A 199 4.46 12.42 -4.03
CA VAL A 199 5.09 13.67 -3.57
C VAL A 199 5.41 13.60 -2.08
N ALA A 200 6.66 13.93 -1.74
CA ALA A 200 7.08 14.33 -0.40
C ALA A 200 7.07 15.85 -0.32
N TYR A 201 6.43 16.40 0.71
CA TYR A 201 6.34 17.84 0.95
C TYR A 201 7.05 18.28 2.24
N PHE A 202 7.48 17.32 3.08
CA PHE A 202 8.42 17.49 4.18
C PHE A 202 9.11 16.17 4.56
N GLY A 203 10.09 16.24 5.47
CA GLY A 203 10.72 15.06 6.08
C GLY A 203 11.83 14.41 5.24
N LEU A 204 12.22 15.01 4.12
CA LEU A 204 13.39 14.65 3.32
C LEU A 204 14.42 15.79 3.32
N GLU A 205 15.66 15.46 2.99
CA GLU A 205 16.74 16.43 2.84
C GLU A 205 16.41 17.46 1.75
N GLY A 206 16.54 18.75 2.06
CA GLY A 206 16.15 19.85 1.17
C GLY A 206 14.68 20.28 1.28
N LEU A 207 13.86 19.60 2.08
CA LEU A 207 12.48 19.98 2.38
C LEU A 207 12.33 20.39 3.86
N PRO A 208 11.20 21.02 4.26
CA PRO A 208 10.91 21.26 5.66
C PRO A 208 11.07 19.99 6.49
N LYS A 209 11.70 20.11 7.65
CA LYS A 209 11.96 18.95 8.51
C LYS A 209 10.69 18.41 9.19
N HIS A 210 9.76 19.31 9.49
CA HIS A 210 8.53 19.03 10.21
C HIS A 210 7.33 19.55 9.43
N LEU A 211 6.13 19.09 9.79
CA LEU A 211 4.87 19.58 9.23
C LEU A 211 4.53 20.96 9.82
N GLU A 212 5.34 21.94 9.44
CA GLU A 212 5.24 23.32 9.90
C GLU A 212 5.62 24.25 8.76
N ARG A 213 4.77 25.24 8.46
CA ARG A 213 4.99 26.24 7.40
C ARG A 213 5.34 25.60 6.04
N ILE A 214 4.56 24.61 5.65
CA ILE A 214 4.78 23.90 4.39
C ILE A 214 4.47 24.84 3.23
N PRO A 215 5.41 25.06 2.28
CA PRO A 215 5.16 25.88 1.10
C PRO A 215 4.12 25.22 0.18
N LEU A 216 3.03 25.94 -0.15
CA LEU A 216 2.03 25.47 -1.11
C LEU A 216 2.61 25.37 -2.53
N GLU A 217 3.65 26.13 -2.80
CA GLU A 217 4.43 26.12 -4.05
C GLU A 217 4.98 24.74 -4.40
N GLY A 218 5.11 23.84 -3.41
CA GLY A 218 5.47 22.46 -3.66
C GLY A 218 4.45 21.69 -4.52
N LEU A 219 3.15 21.93 -4.31
CA LEU A 219 2.10 21.34 -5.18
C LEU A 219 2.02 22.05 -6.52
N VAL A 220 2.16 23.37 -6.55
CA VAL A 220 2.24 24.13 -7.81
C VAL A 220 3.35 23.57 -8.70
N GLY A 221 4.56 23.43 -8.15
CA GLY A 221 5.69 22.86 -8.89
C GLY A 221 5.47 21.42 -9.36
N ALA A 222 4.80 20.60 -8.54
CA ALA A 222 4.45 19.23 -8.93
C ALA A 222 3.42 19.20 -10.08
N LYS A 223 2.42 20.10 -10.07
CA LYS A 223 1.45 20.25 -11.16
C LYS A 223 2.12 20.72 -12.43
N ASP A 224 2.99 21.73 -12.36
CA ASP A 224 3.72 22.27 -13.50
C ASP A 224 4.67 21.24 -14.12
N TYR A 225 5.32 20.43 -13.29
CA TYR A 225 6.12 19.31 -13.78
C TYR A 225 5.27 18.32 -14.60
N LEU A 226 4.10 17.94 -14.10
CA LEU A 226 3.22 17.01 -14.82
C LEU A 226 2.66 17.64 -16.10
N ARG A 227 2.26 18.92 -16.10
CA ARG A 227 1.78 19.62 -17.28
C ARG A 227 2.81 19.67 -18.41
N GLN A 228 4.09 19.75 -18.06
CA GLN A 228 5.19 19.78 -19.02
C GLN A 228 5.65 18.38 -19.44
N HIS A 229 5.22 17.33 -18.76
CA HIS A 229 5.65 15.98 -19.08
C HIS A 229 5.00 15.49 -20.39
N PRO A 230 5.78 15.02 -21.40
CA PRO A 230 5.29 14.77 -22.76
C PRO A 230 4.20 13.68 -22.87
N GLN A 231 4.15 12.75 -21.91
CA GLN A 231 3.17 11.67 -21.89
C GLN A 231 1.92 12.00 -21.08
N VAL A 232 1.89 13.12 -20.36
CA VAL A 232 0.74 13.55 -19.56
C VAL A 232 -0.27 14.27 -20.45
N ASP A 233 -1.53 13.96 -20.27
CA ASP A 233 -2.63 14.78 -20.72
C ASP A 233 -2.86 15.91 -19.72
N SER A 234 -2.40 17.11 -20.06
CA SER A 234 -2.45 18.29 -19.19
C SER A 234 -3.85 18.71 -18.76
N GLU A 235 -4.88 18.29 -19.51
CA GLU A 235 -6.28 18.56 -19.20
C GLU A 235 -6.87 17.53 -18.22
N ARG A 236 -6.12 16.49 -17.87
CA ARG A 236 -6.57 15.40 -16.98
C ARG A 236 -5.57 15.14 -15.86
N ILE A 237 -5.40 16.14 -14.99
CA ILE A 237 -4.56 16.03 -13.80
C ILE A 237 -5.47 16.07 -12.56
N GLY A 238 -5.30 15.11 -11.67
CA GLY A 238 -5.98 15.06 -10.38
C GLY A 238 -5.01 14.95 -9.22
N ILE A 239 -5.49 15.15 -8.00
CA ILE A 239 -4.70 15.01 -6.78
C ILE A 239 -5.41 14.04 -5.83
N HIS A 240 -4.64 13.08 -5.29
CA HIS A 240 -5.05 12.24 -4.17
C HIS A 240 -4.34 12.70 -2.91
N GLY A 241 -5.09 13.19 -1.93
CA GLY A 241 -4.61 13.53 -0.60
C GLY A 241 -5.07 12.51 0.46
N ARG A 242 -4.24 12.25 1.48
CA ARG A 242 -4.60 11.39 2.61
C ARG A 242 -4.31 12.09 3.94
N SER A 243 -5.28 12.06 4.88
CA SER A 243 -5.13 12.61 6.24
C SER A 243 -4.62 14.06 6.18
N LYS A 244 -3.55 14.42 6.87
CA LYS A 244 -2.93 15.77 6.81
C LYS A 244 -2.57 16.25 5.39
N GLY A 245 -2.30 15.33 4.46
CA GLY A 245 -2.10 15.67 3.06
C GLY A 245 -3.36 16.23 2.40
N THR A 246 -4.56 15.93 2.89
CA THR A 246 -5.81 16.52 2.38
C THR A 246 -5.91 18.01 2.72
N GLU A 247 -5.49 18.40 3.91
CA GLU A 247 -5.45 19.81 4.31
C GLU A 247 -4.48 20.61 3.44
N PHE A 248 -3.31 20.05 3.14
CA PHE A 248 -2.32 20.65 2.25
C PHE A 248 -2.88 20.83 0.83
N VAL A 249 -3.52 19.80 0.29
CA VAL A 249 -4.17 19.83 -1.03
C VAL A 249 -5.32 20.82 -1.07
N LEU A 250 -6.21 20.79 -0.07
CA LEU A 250 -7.36 21.72 -0.02
C LEU A 250 -6.91 23.17 0.14
N ALA A 251 -5.89 23.43 0.94
CA ALA A 251 -5.36 24.78 1.11
C ALA A 251 -4.81 25.33 -0.21
N GLU A 252 -4.09 24.51 -0.98
CA GLU A 252 -3.54 24.90 -2.27
C GLU A 252 -4.64 25.08 -3.32
N GLU A 253 -5.55 24.12 -3.48
CA GLU A 253 -6.62 24.18 -4.47
C GLU A 253 -7.67 25.26 -4.16
N SER A 254 -7.82 25.67 -2.90
CA SER A 254 -8.66 26.82 -2.55
C SER A 254 -8.15 28.14 -3.14
N LEU A 255 -6.86 28.21 -3.46
CA LEU A 255 -6.23 29.40 -4.07
C LEU A 255 -6.15 29.29 -5.59
N PHE A 256 -5.89 28.11 -6.14
CA PHE A 256 -5.59 27.92 -7.56
C PHE A 256 -6.72 27.27 -8.33
N ASN A 257 -7.41 26.27 -7.76
CA ASN A 257 -8.56 25.55 -8.35
C ASN A 257 -8.31 25.14 -9.82
N ASP A 258 -7.18 24.48 -10.07
CA ASP A 258 -6.65 24.25 -11.39
C ASP A 258 -6.41 22.77 -11.75
N VAL A 259 -7.00 21.84 -10.98
CA VAL A 259 -7.03 20.40 -11.29
C VAL A 259 -8.45 19.91 -11.55
N GLN A 260 -8.58 18.79 -12.29
CA GLN A 260 -9.88 18.26 -12.69
C GLN A 260 -10.58 17.47 -11.59
N CYS A 261 -9.83 16.87 -10.66
CA CYS A 261 -10.46 16.14 -9.56
C CYS A 261 -9.56 16.07 -8.31
N LEU A 262 -10.23 16.00 -7.16
CA LEU A 262 -9.62 15.73 -5.87
C LEU A 262 -10.19 14.44 -5.30
N VAL A 263 -9.31 13.55 -4.86
CA VAL A 263 -9.66 12.35 -4.09
C VAL A 263 -9.10 12.53 -2.68
N LEU A 264 -9.98 12.76 -1.72
CA LEU A 264 -9.59 13.09 -0.35
C LEU A 264 -9.93 11.92 0.58
N ASN A 265 -8.89 11.30 1.12
CA ASN A 265 -9.03 10.18 2.05
C ASN A 265 -8.85 10.67 3.49
N SER A 266 -9.91 10.58 4.31
CA SER A 266 -9.99 11.12 5.67
C SER A 266 -9.69 12.62 5.70
N PRO A 267 -10.48 13.46 4.99
CA PRO A 267 -10.28 14.89 4.95
C PRO A 267 -10.67 15.56 6.27
N SER A 268 -10.14 16.76 6.48
CA SER A 268 -10.60 17.74 7.46
C SER A 268 -10.97 19.02 6.73
N ASP A 269 -12.02 19.70 7.17
CA ASP A 269 -12.49 20.99 6.67
C ASP A 269 -11.75 22.19 7.30
N VAL A 270 -10.83 21.90 8.24
CA VAL A 270 -10.00 22.89 8.91
C VAL A 270 -8.55 22.42 8.95
N VAL A 271 -7.61 23.37 8.92
CA VAL A 271 -6.21 23.11 9.11
C VAL A 271 -5.91 23.04 10.60
N TYR A 272 -5.63 21.85 11.10
CA TYR A 272 -5.21 21.66 12.49
C TYR A 272 -3.70 21.81 12.64
N GLU A 273 -3.28 22.34 13.78
CA GLU A 273 -1.87 22.26 14.17
C GLU A 273 -1.41 20.82 14.21
N ALA A 274 -0.32 20.51 13.52
CA ALA A 274 0.24 19.16 13.51
C ALA A 274 0.95 18.91 14.85
N VAL A 275 0.32 18.13 15.70
CA VAL A 275 0.99 17.61 16.91
C VAL A 275 2.00 16.55 16.48
N SER A 276 3.27 16.77 16.81
CA SER A 276 4.31 15.76 16.55
C SER A 276 3.92 14.46 17.26
N TYR A 277 4.20 13.31 16.66
CA TYR A 277 3.88 11.96 17.17
C TYR A 277 4.35 11.70 18.60
N THR A 278 5.26 12.49 19.13
CA THR A 278 5.77 12.40 20.49
C THR A 278 4.83 12.98 21.55
N HIS A 279 3.84 13.80 21.18
CA HIS A 279 2.92 14.45 22.11
C HIS A 279 1.46 13.95 22.04
N LEU A 280 1.13 13.04 21.13
CA LEU A 280 -0.24 12.53 20.91
C LEU A 280 -0.82 11.71 22.09
N ARG A 281 -0.05 11.35 23.10
CA ARG A 281 -0.57 10.53 24.21
C ARG A 281 -1.23 11.32 25.35
N ALA A 282 -1.11 12.65 25.39
CA ALA A 282 -1.54 13.42 26.57
C ALA A 282 -2.71 14.40 26.34
N HIS A 283 -3.05 14.77 25.11
CA HIS A 283 -3.98 15.87 24.85
C HIS A 283 -5.21 15.57 23.99
N GLU A 284 -5.30 14.46 23.29
CA GLU A 284 -6.46 14.17 22.44
C GLU A 284 -7.72 13.76 23.20
N THR A 285 -7.59 13.27 24.44
CA THR A 285 -8.72 12.87 25.27
C THR A 285 -9.46 14.02 25.93
N LEU A 286 -8.95 15.25 25.86
CA LEU A 286 -9.54 16.41 26.55
C LEU A 286 -10.21 17.44 25.62
N ARG A 287 -10.21 17.24 24.30
CA ARG A 287 -10.82 18.16 23.33
C ARG A 287 -12.15 17.71 22.73
N TYR A 288 -12.67 16.56 23.14
CA TYR A 288 -13.94 16.00 22.65
C TYR A 288 -14.99 15.79 23.79
N LEU A 289 -14.86 16.51 24.90
CA LEU A 289 -15.91 16.59 25.92
C LEU A 289 -16.49 17.99 25.99
#